data_14eeaca27ba177768a91a6d8647bd151
#
_entry.id   14eeaca27ba177768a91a6d8647bd151
#
_cell.length_a   1.000
_cell.length_b   1.000
_cell.length_c   1.000
_cell.angle_alpha   90.00
_cell.angle_beta   90.00
_cell.angle_gamma   90.00
#
_symmetry.space_group_name_H-M   'P 1'
#
loop_
_entity.id
_entity.type
_entity.pdbx_description
1 polymer ?
#
loop_
_entity_poly.entity_id
_entity_poly.type
_entity_poly.pdbx_seq_one_letter_code
_entity_poly.pdbx_strand_id
1 'polypeptide(L)'
;KGDFIVEVHPAWAPRGAARFRELVEAGFYNENRFFRVVPGFMVQFGLNGDPGVQSKWRNSDFPDDPVAKSNTPGMVTFATAGPNSRTTQIFINYGNNAFLDEQGFSPFGVVTSGMDVVKAINSEYGERPDQSLIQTRGNAYLNSGFPKLDFVKTATLIPSEPATTEPAPTSEQQTPPSET
;
A
#
# COMPACT_ATOMS: atom_id res chain seq x y z
N LYS A 1 14.78 -3.34 -10.46
CA LYS A 1 14.04 -2.43 -11.35
C LYS A 1 14.02 -1.00 -10.82
N GLY A 2 14.18 -0.77 -9.55
CA GLY A 2 14.22 0.54 -8.93
C GLY A 2 13.32 0.63 -7.71
N ASP A 3 13.24 1.82 -7.16
CA ASP A 3 12.47 2.11 -5.96
C ASP A 3 11.15 2.82 -6.31
N PHE A 4 10.17 2.69 -5.45
CA PHE A 4 8.97 3.50 -5.49
C PHE A 4 8.58 3.94 -4.09
N ILE A 5 7.87 5.04 -4.00
CA ILE A 5 7.44 5.64 -2.74
C ILE A 5 5.93 5.62 -2.66
N VAL A 6 5.43 5.11 -1.53
CA VAL A 6 4.01 5.18 -1.17
C VAL A 6 3.84 6.25 -0.10
N GLU A 7 3.04 7.26 -0.38
CA GLU A 7 2.60 8.23 0.61
C GLU A 7 1.33 7.71 1.28
N VAL A 8 1.39 7.55 2.60
CA VAL A 8 0.29 7.02 3.41
C VAL A 8 -0.55 8.16 3.96
N HIS A 9 -1.87 8.05 3.81
CA HIS A 9 -2.84 9.06 4.25
C HIS A 9 -3.78 8.46 5.30
N PRO A 10 -3.46 8.57 6.60
CA PRO A 10 -4.31 8.05 7.67
C PRO A 10 -5.74 8.60 7.66
N ALA A 11 -5.92 9.84 7.17
CA ALA A 11 -7.25 10.44 7.05
C ALA A 11 -8.17 9.74 6.03
N TRP A 12 -7.60 9.02 5.06
CA TRP A 12 -8.38 8.28 4.06
C TRP A 12 -8.89 6.95 4.57
N ALA A 13 -8.02 6.23 5.29
CA ALA A 13 -8.32 4.92 5.85
C ALA A 13 -7.43 4.68 7.08
N PRO A 14 -7.85 5.14 8.27
CA PRO A 14 -6.97 5.16 9.45
C PRO A 14 -6.55 3.77 9.91
N ARG A 15 -7.43 2.77 9.82
CA ARG A 15 -7.11 1.38 10.20
C ARG A 15 -6.15 0.73 9.21
N GLY A 16 -6.38 0.93 7.92
CA GLY A 16 -5.48 0.44 6.87
C GLY A 16 -4.10 1.08 6.96
N ALA A 17 -4.03 2.39 7.16
CA ALA A 17 -2.77 3.11 7.35
C ALA A 17 -1.99 2.61 8.57
N ALA A 18 -2.65 2.39 9.70
CA ALA A 18 -2.03 1.87 10.91
C ALA A 18 -1.49 0.44 10.71
N ARG A 19 -2.25 -0.46 10.09
CA ARG A 19 -1.81 -1.82 9.80
C ARG A 19 -0.63 -1.82 8.83
N PHE A 20 -0.67 -1.02 7.79
CA PHE A 20 0.44 -0.93 6.84
C PHE A 20 1.74 -0.48 7.51
N ARG A 21 1.67 0.54 8.36
CA ARG A 21 2.81 0.99 9.15
C ARG A 21 3.36 -0.13 10.04
N GLU A 22 2.50 -0.82 10.77
CA GLU A 22 2.87 -1.94 11.64
C GLU A 22 3.62 -3.04 10.86
N LEU A 23 3.12 -3.40 9.68
CA LEU A 23 3.74 -4.41 8.82
C LEU A 23 5.10 -3.97 8.27
N VAL A 24 5.23 -2.70 7.87
CA VAL A 24 6.52 -2.15 7.41
C VAL A 24 7.54 -2.14 8.56
N GLU A 25 7.15 -1.69 9.75
CA GLU A 25 8.01 -1.68 10.94
C GLU A 25 8.44 -3.08 11.35
N ALA A 26 7.59 -4.08 11.17
CA ALA A 26 7.90 -5.48 11.43
C ALA A 26 8.77 -6.14 10.34
N GLY A 27 9.08 -5.44 9.25
CA GLY A 27 9.79 -6.01 8.10
C GLY A 27 8.99 -7.03 7.30
N PHE A 28 7.67 -7.04 7.46
CA PHE A 28 6.80 -8.07 6.88
C PHE A 28 6.87 -8.10 5.35
N TYR A 29 6.97 -6.94 4.68
CA TYR A 29 6.98 -6.85 3.22
C TYR A 29 8.33 -7.17 2.59
N ASN A 30 9.39 -7.29 3.36
CA ASN A 30 10.71 -7.66 2.83
C ASN A 30 10.63 -9.05 2.17
N GLU A 31 11.20 -9.18 0.99
CA GLU A 31 11.20 -10.41 0.18
C GLU A 31 9.81 -10.88 -0.29
N ASN A 32 8.76 -10.08 -0.14
CA ASN A 32 7.43 -10.39 -0.66
C ASN A 32 7.44 -10.36 -2.19
N ARG A 33 6.94 -11.43 -2.83
CA ARG A 33 6.76 -11.49 -4.27
C ARG A 33 5.46 -10.81 -4.69
N PHE A 34 5.51 -10.15 -5.84
CA PHE A 34 4.32 -9.64 -6.52
C PHE A 34 3.63 -10.79 -7.24
N PHE A 35 2.88 -11.58 -6.50
CA PHE A 35 2.37 -12.88 -6.94
C PHE A 35 1.16 -12.80 -7.89
N ARG A 36 0.51 -11.65 -7.98
CA ARG A 36 -0.64 -11.43 -8.85
C ARG A 36 -0.49 -10.10 -9.56
N VAL A 37 -0.32 -10.14 -10.87
CA VAL A 37 -0.11 -8.94 -11.69
C VAL A 37 -1.03 -9.01 -12.90
N VAL A 38 -2.03 -8.14 -12.94
CA VAL A 38 -3.00 -8.07 -14.03
C VAL A 38 -2.84 -6.72 -14.73
N PRO A 39 -2.23 -6.69 -15.93
CA PRO A 39 -2.04 -5.45 -16.68
C PRO A 39 -3.32 -4.67 -16.85
N GLY A 40 -3.25 -3.36 -16.67
CA GLY A 40 -4.40 -2.47 -16.77
C GLY A 40 -5.36 -2.51 -15.57
N PHE A 41 -5.15 -3.43 -14.64
CA PHE A 41 -5.96 -3.57 -13.44
C PHE A 41 -5.17 -3.25 -12.17
N MET A 42 -4.34 -4.17 -11.67
CA MET A 42 -3.59 -3.96 -10.42
C MET A 42 -2.40 -4.91 -10.31
N VAL A 43 -1.53 -4.64 -9.32
CA VAL A 43 -0.49 -5.55 -8.83
C VAL A 43 -0.70 -5.80 -7.35
N GLN A 44 -0.67 -7.06 -6.93
CA GLN A 44 -0.97 -7.51 -5.56
C GLN A 44 0.22 -8.23 -4.94
N PHE A 45 0.45 -7.95 -3.67
CA PHE A 45 1.48 -8.57 -2.83
C PHE A 45 1.08 -8.52 -1.35
N GLY A 46 1.91 -9.02 -0.45
CA GLY A 46 1.63 -9.00 0.99
C GLY A 46 1.32 -10.38 1.56
N LEU A 47 1.86 -11.42 0.95
CA LEU A 47 2.00 -12.74 1.57
C LEU A 47 3.48 -12.94 1.88
N ASN A 48 3.81 -13.14 3.15
CA ASN A 48 5.21 -13.28 3.54
C ASN A 48 5.78 -14.61 3.03
N GLY A 49 6.99 -14.55 2.50
CA GLY A 49 7.67 -15.71 1.93
C GLY A 49 8.12 -16.75 2.96
N ASP A 50 8.09 -16.43 4.24
CA ASP A 50 8.30 -17.36 5.35
C ASP A 50 6.93 -17.80 5.90
N PRO A 51 6.56 -19.08 5.75
CA PRO A 51 5.27 -19.59 6.25
C PRO A 51 5.07 -19.41 7.75
N GLY A 52 6.15 -19.42 8.53
CA GLY A 52 6.10 -19.19 9.98
C GLY A 52 5.70 -17.77 10.32
N VAL A 53 6.23 -16.79 9.60
CA VAL A 53 5.83 -15.38 9.74
C VAL A 53 4.40 -15.18 9.23
N GLN A 54 4.09 -15.74 8.06
CA GLN A 54 2.74 -15.64 7.47
C GLN A 54 1.66 -16.18 8.40
N SER A 55 1.91 -17.30 9.07
CA SER A 55 0.94 -17.93 9.97
C SER A 55 0.57 -17.07 11.17
N LYS A 56 1.48 -16.22 11.64
CA LYS A 56 1.23 -15.28 12.76
C LYS A 56 0.22 -14.19 12.39
N TRP A 57 0.19 -13.81 11.11
CA TRP A 57 -0.66 -12.72 10.62
C TRP A 57 -1.96 -13.20 9.95
N ARG A 58 -2.04 -14.47 9.59
CA ARG A 58 -3.15 -15.05 8.81
C ARG A 58 -4.53 -14.74 9.38
N ASN A 59 -4.67 -14.75 10.70
CA ASN A 59 -5.93 -14.52 11.40
C ASN A 59 -6.00 -13.15 12.09
N SER A 60 -5.09 -12.24 11.72
CA SER A 60 -5.05 -10.88 12.27
C SER A 60 -5.94 -9.95 11.46
N ASP A 61 -7.21 -10.30 11.33
CA ASP A 61 -8.18 -9.47 10.63
C ASP A 61 -8.36 -8.13 11.34
N PHE A 62 -8.64 -7.09 10.56
CA PHE A 62 -9.00 -5.79 11.11
C PHE A 62 -10.22 -5.20 10.39
N PRO A 63 -11.01 -4.37 11.10
CA PRO A 63 -12.26 -3.84 10.57
C PRO A 63 -12.06 -2.96 9.35
N ASP A 64 -13.07 -2.89 8.48
CA ASP A 64 -13.06 -2.02 7.32
C ASP A 64 -13.02 -0.54 7.70
N ASP A 65 -12.42 0.26 6.83
CA ASP A 65 -12.54 1.71 6.83
C ASP A 65 -13.63 2.12 5.81
N PRO A 66 -14.34 3.23 6.03
CA PRO A 66 -15.17 3.83 5.00
C PRO A 66 -14.33 4.21 3.78
N VAL A 67 -14.90 4.08 2.59
CA VAL A 67 -14.23 4.47 1.34
C VAL A 67 -14.25 5.99 1.21
N ALA A 68 -13.12 6.64 1.44
CA ALA A 68 -12.97 8.10 1.35
C ALA A 68 -12.37 8.54 0.01
N LYS A 69 -11.64 7.67 -0.68
CA LYS A 69 -10.99 7.92 -1.97
C LYS A 69 -11.31 6.81 -2.95
N SER A 70 -11.35 7.16 -4.24
CA SER A 70 -11.56 6.19 -5.29
C SER A 70 -10.29 5.42 -5.65
N ASN A 71 -10.46 4.17 -6.09
CA ASN A 71 -9.38 3.30 -6.56
C ASN A 71 -8.96 3.70 -7.98
N THR A 72 -8.24 4.80 -8.09
CA THR A 72 -7.67 5.33 -9.34
C THR A 72 -6.20 4.95 -9.48
N PRO A 73 -5.55 5.15 -10.65
CA PRO A 73 -4.16 4.74 -10.86
C PRO A 73 -3.21 5.24 -9.77
N GLY A 74 -2.37 4.33 -9.25
CA GLY A 74 -1.39 4.62 -8.20
C GLY A 74 -1.92 4.49 -6.78
N MET A 75 -3.22 4.39 -6.57
CA MET A 75 -3.80 4.21 -5.24
C MET A 75 -3.48 2.84 -4.67
N VAL A 76 -3.18 2.79 -3.38
CA VAL A 76 -2.79 1.58 -2.64
C VAL A 76 -3.90 1.21 -1.67
N THR A 77 -4.32 -0.06 -1.73
CA THR A 77 -5.53 -0.53 -1.05
C THR A 77 -5.30 -1.93 -0.49
N PHE A 78 -5.87 -2.25 0.67
CA PHE A 78 -5.88 -3.62 1.18
C PHE A 78 -6.85 -4.51 0.39
N ALA A 79 -6.40 -5.71 0.07
CA ALA A 79 -7.24 -6.79 -0.42
C ALA A 79 -8.11 -7.35 0.73
N THR A 80 -9.28 -7.87 0.38
CA THR A 80 -10.23 -8.46 1.34
C THR A 80 -10.84 -9.75 0.78
N ALA A 81 -11.31 -10.60 1.68
CA ALA A 81 -12.09 -11.81 1.37
C ALA A 81 -13.56 -11.66 1.83
N GLY A 82 -14.02 -10.43 1.96
CA GLY A 82 -15.34 -10.06 2.46
C GLY A 82 -15.24 -8.97 3.54
N PRO A 83 -16.37 -8.58 4.16
CA PRO A 83 -16.37 -7.56 5.21
C PRO A 83 -15.45 -7.89 6.38
N ASN A 84 -14.69 -6.91 6.83
CA ASN A 84 -13.81 -7.01 8.00
C ASN A 84 -12.80 -8.16 7.95
N SER A 85 -12.26 -8.45 6.77
CA SER A 85 -11.33 -9.56 6.53
C SER A 85 -9.94 -9.11 6.04
N ARG A 86 -9.63 -7.83 6.12
CA ARG A 86 -8.31 -7.31 5.75
C ARG A 86 -7.26 -7.82 6.74
N THR A 87 -6.11 -8.26 6.23
CA THR A 87 -4.96 -8.72 7.05
C THR A 87 -3.66 -8.05 6.63
N THR A 88 -3.03 -8.54 5.56
CA THR A 88 -1.67 -8.12 5.15
C THR A 88 -1.53 -7.84 3.66
N GLN A 89 -2.41 -8.39 2.82
CA GLN A 89 -2.30 -8.25 1.37
C GLN A 89 -2.78 -6.87 0.91
N ILE A 90 -2.00 -6.27 0.03
CA ILE A 90 -2.30 -4.97 -0.57
C ILE A 90 -2.15 -5.04 -2.08
N PHE A 91 -2.78 -4.10 -2.78
CA PHE A 91 -2.61 -3.93 -4.20
C PHE A 91 -2.42 -2.46 -4.58
N ILE A 92 -1.72 -2.25 -5.69
CA ILE A 92 -1.55 -0.94 -6.29
C ILE A 92 -2.36 -0.92 -7.58
N ASN A 93 -3.25 0.03 -7.73
CA ASN A 93 -4.10 0.16 -8.90
C ASN A 93 -3.28 0.62 -10.12
N TYR A 94 -3.39 -0.09 -11.24
CA TYR A 94 -2.85 0.33 -12.53
C TYR A 94 -3.83 1.16 -13.33
N GLY A 95 -5.12 0.84 -13.25
CA GLY A 95 -6.18 1.47 -14.00
C GLY A 95 -7.16 2.24 -13.11
N ASN A 96 -8.16 2.82 -13.74
CA ASN A 96 -9.28 3.39 -13.03
C ASN A 96 -10.24 2.25 -12.61
N ASN A 97 -10.15 1.87 -11.35
CA ASN A 97 -10.92 0.77 -10.75
C ASN A 97 -11.99 1.30 -9.80
N ALA A 98 -12.68 2.38 -10.18
CA ALA A 98 -13.72 2.99 -9.35
C ALA A 98 -14.85 2.02 -8.96
N PHE A 99 -15.06 0.96 -9.73
CA PHE A 99 -16.02 -0.10 -9.38
C PHE A 99 -15.68 -0.83 -8.07
N LEU A 100 -14.44 -0.79 -7.62
CA LEU A 100 -14.02 -1.35 -6.33
C LEU A 100 -14.52 -0.51 -5.14
N ASP A 101 -14.82 0.75 -5.35
CA ASP A 101 -15.25 1.65 -4.28
C ASP A 101 -16.58 1.17 -3.67
N GLU A 102 -17.52 0.78 -4.51
CA GLU A 102 -18.81 0.24 -4.08
C GLU A 102 -18.71 -1.12 -3.38
N GLN A 103 -17.60 -1.83 -3.60
CA GLN A 103 -17.30 -3.10 -2.95
C GLN A 103 -16.58 -2.93 -1.59
N GLY A 104 -16.35 -1.70 -1.16
CA GLY A 104 -15.76 -1.39 0.14
C GLY A 104 -14.23 -1.37 0.18
N PHE A 105 -13.55 -1.37 -0.96
CA PHE A 105 -12.09 -1.23 -1.02
C PHE A 105 -11.68 0.22 -0.75
N SER A 106 -11.01 0.46 0.38
CA SER A 106 -10.67 1.78 0.91
C SER A 106 -9.19 2.09 0.70
N PRO A 107 -8.77 2.92 -0.28
CA PRO A 107 -7.39 3.34 -0.42
C PRO A 107 -6.87 4.04 0.82
N PHE A 108 -5.65 3.68 1.23
CA PHE A 108 -4.96 4.28 2.38
C PHE A 108 -3.71 5.07 1.99
N GLY A 109 -3.30 4.98 0.75
CA GLY A 109 -2.10 5.64 0.25
C GLY A 109 -2.07 5.73 -1.26
N VAL A 110 -1.03 6.36 -1.76
CA VAL A 110 -0.81 6.56 -3.20
C VAL A 110 0.68 6.50 -3.52
N VAL A 111 1.03 5.94 -4.67
CA VAL A 111 2.41 5.98 -5.18
C VAL A 111 2.71 7.39 -5.68
N THR A 112 3.65 8.06 -5.03
CA THR A 112 4.06 9.44 -5.37
C THR A 112 5.32 9.51 -6.21
N SER A 113 6.12 8.44 -6.22
CA SER A 113 7.35 8.33 -7.03
C SER A 113 7.56 6.89 -7.44
N GLY A 114 8.05 6.67 -8.65
CA GLY A 114 8.40 5.34 -9.15
C GLY A 114 7.21 4.54 -9.70
N MET A 115 6.13 5.17 -10.14
CA MET A 115 5.02 4.45 -10.75
C MET A 115 5.42 3.71 -12.03
N ASP A 116 6.42 4.19 -12.75
CA ASP A 116 7.03 3.49 -13.88
C ASP A 116 7.70 2.18 -13.45
N VAL A 117 8.35 2.15 -12.28
CA VAL A 117 8.92 0.94 -11.68
C VAL A 117 7.80 -0.05 -11.33
N VAL A 118 6.71 0.43 -10.73
CA VAL A 118 5.54 -0.40 -10.39
C VAL A 118 4.92 -1.01 -11.65
N LYS A 119 4.78 -0.23 -12.71
CA LYS A 119 4.26 -0.73 -14.01
C LYS A 119 5.20 -1.71 -14.71
N ALA A 120 6.50 -1.67 -14.41
CA ALA A 120 7.49 -2.57 -14.96
C ALA A 120 7.60 -3.92 -14.24
N ILE A 121 6.82 -4.14 -13.19
CA ILE A 121 6.76 -5.41 -12.48
C ILE A 121 6.31 -6.52 -13.44
N ASN A 122 7.01 -7.66 -13.40
CA ASN A 122 6.78 -8.77 -14.31
C ASN A 122 5.35 -9.32 -14.18
N SER A 123 4.62 -9.32 -15.28
CA SER A 123 3.22 -9.79 -15.37
C SER A 123 3.05 -11.13 -16.08
N GLU A 124 4.14 -11.79 -16.48
CA GLU A 124 4.05 -13.01 -17.32
C GLU A 124 3.27 -14.15 -16.65
N TYR A 125 3.25 -14.21 -15.33
CA TYR A 125 2.54 -15.24 -14.59
C TYR A 125 1.08 -14.90 -14.28
N GLY A 126 0.68 -13.64 -14.44
CA GLY A 126 -0.69 -13.20 -14.20
C GLY A 126 -1.21 -13.57 -12.82
N GLU A 127 -2.26 -14.38 -12.76
CA GLU A 127 -2.92 -14.85 -11.54
C GLU A 127 -2.63 -16.34 -11.23
N ARG A 128 -1.66 -16.94 -11.91
CA ARG A 128 -1.36 -18.38 -11.77
C ARG A 128 -0.82 -18.82 -10.41
N PRO A 129 -0.02 -18.01 -9.68
CA PRO A 129 0.41 -18.41 -8.34
C PRO A 129 -0.78 -18.66 -7.41
N ASP A 130 -0.77 -19.80 -6.72
CA ASP A 130 -1.80 -20.21 -5.78
C ASP A 130 -1.53 -19.60 -4.39
N GLN A 131 -2.43 -18.76 -3.91
CA GLN A 131 -2.26 -18.06 -2.63
C GLN A 131 -2.19 -19.00 -1.43
N SER A 132 -2.93 -20.12 -1.45
CA SER A 132 -2.89 -21.11 -0.38
C SER A 132 -1.53 -21.77 -0.30
N LEU A 133 -0.91 -22.08 -1.44
CA LEU A 133 0.42 -22.65 -1.50
C LEU A 133 1.50 -21.63 -1.10
N ILE A 134 1.31 -20.34 -1.40
CA ILE A 134 2.21 -19.29 -0.90
C ILE A 134 2.17 -19.24 0.63
N GLN A 135 0.98 -19.28 1.22
CA GLN A 135 0.81 -19.24 2.68
C GLN A 135 1.43 -20.44 3.40
N THR A 136 1.41 -21.60 2.80
CA THR A 136 1.88 -22.84 3.41
C THR A 136 3.32 -23.20 3.06
N ARG A 137 3.80 -22.80 1.90
CA ARG A 137 5.13 -23.13 1.37
C ARG A 137 6.03 -21.94 1.12
N GLY A 138 5.47 -20.74 1.08
CA GLY A 138 6.19 -19.48 0.96
C GLY A 138 7.01 -19.33 -0.32
N ASN A 139 8.16 -18.67 -0.21
CA ASN A 139 9.04 -18.42 -1.34
C ASN A 139 9.63 -19.70 -1.96
N ALA A 140 9.71 -20.81 -1.24
CA ALA A 140 10.13 -22.08 -1.81
C ALA A 140 9.21 -22.52 -2.95
N TYR A 141 7.90 -22.38 -2.75
CA TYR A 141 6.89 -22.65 -3.79
C TYR A 141 7.04 -21.67 -4.97
N LEU A 142 7.14 -20.37 -4.68
CA LEU A 142 7.21 -19.34 -5.71
C LEU A 142 8.51 -19.42 -6.51
N ASN A 143 9.64 -19.66 -5.86
CA ASN A 143 10.93 -19.79 -6.54
C ASN A 143 11.00 -21.03 -7.45
N SER A 144 10.31 -22.10 -7.09
CA SER A 144 10.24 -23.33 -7.89
C SER A 144 9.35 -23.17 -9.12
N GLY A 145 8.14 -22.64 -8.95
CA GLY A 145 7.14 -22.55 -10.01
C GLY A 145 7.13 -21.24 -10.79
N PHE A 146 7.60 -20.17 -10.17
CA PHE A 146 7.50 -18.78 -10.67
C PHE A 146 8.80 -18.00 -10.43
N PRO A 147 9.94 -18.47 -10.94
CA PRO A 147 11.26 -17.93 -10.57
C PRO A 147 11.54 -16.51 -11.03
N LYS A 148 10.76 -16.00 -11.98
CA LYS A 148 10.93 -14.66 -12.53
C LYS A 148 10.03 -13.60 -11.87
N LEU A 149 9.29 -13.94 -10.81
CA LEU A 149 8.52 -12.95 -10.07
C LEU A 149 9.43 -11.88 -9.49
N ASP A 150 9.08 -10.64 -9.71
CA ASP A 150 9.68 -9.51 -9.00
C ASP A 150 9.24 -9.52 -7.54
N PHE A 151 10.04 -8.90 -6.68
CA PHE A 151 9.77 -8.86 -5.26
C PHE A 151 10.24 -7.55 -4.61
N VAL A 152 9.67 -7.27 -3.46
CA VAL A 152 10.11 -6.18 -2.60
C VAL A 152 11.41 -6.60 -1.93
N LYS A 153 12.52 -5.94 -2.22
CA LYS A 153 13.79 -6.22 -1.55
C LYS A 153 13.71 -5.81 -0.08
N THR A 154 13.35 -4.57 0.15
CA THR A 154 13.12 -4.01 1.49
C THR A 154 12.04 -2.93 1.43
N ALA A 155 11.27 -2.83 2.51
CA ALA A 155 10.33 -1.72 2.72
C ALA A 155 10.69 -1.02 4.02
N THR A 156 10.85 0.29 3.98
CA THR A 156 11.22 1.11 5.14
C THR A 156 10.36 2.35 5.23
N LEU A 157 10.20 2.88 6.45
CA LEU A 157 9.55 4.16 6.66
C LEU A 157 10.52 5.29 6.34
N ILE A 158 10.03 6.28 5.60
CA ILE A 158 10.72 7.54 5.40
C ILE A 158 10.05 8.54 6.34
N PRO A 159 10.81 9.22 7.25
CA PRO A 159 10.24 10.27 8.09
C PRO A 159 9.63 11.37 7.22
N SER A 160 8.39 11.80 7.53
CA SER A 160 7.84 13.02 6.93
C SER A 160 8.66 14.22 7.39
N GLU A 161 9.06 15.08 6.46
CA GLU A 161 9.66 16.36 6.82
C GLU A 161 8.68 17.13 7.72
N PRO A 162 9.16 17.78 8.80
CA PRO A 162 8.29 18.64 9.61
C PRO A 162 7.71 19.72 8.70
N ALA A 163 6.39 19.87 8.74
CA ALA A 163 5.71 20.92 8.01
C ALA A 163 6.41 22.26 8.31
N THR A 164 6.96 22.91 7.31
CA THR A 164 7.50 24.25 7.42
C THR A 164 6.34 25.14 7.80
N THR A 165 6.28 25.53 9.06
CA THR A 165 5.36 26.56 9.53
C THR A 165 5.76 27.84 8.84
N GLU A 166 5.02 28.19 7.81
CA GLU A 166 5.09 29.52 7.20
C GLU A 166 4.79 30.54 8.31
N PRO A 167 5.70 31.51 8.59
CA PRO A 167 5.44 32.47 9.65
C PRO A 167 4.19 33.27 9.26
N ALA A 168 3.26 33.36 10.20
CA ALA A 168 2.05 34.17 10.04
C ALA A 168 2.43 35.60 9.65
N PRO A 169 1.70 36.23 8.71
CA PRO A 169 1.98 37.60 8.33
C PRO A 169 1.81 38.52 9.54
N THR A 170 2.86 39.20 9.88
CA THR A 170 2.87 40.23 10.94
C THR A 170 1.89 41.32 10.54
N SER A 171 0.81 41.44 11.30
CA SER A 171 -0.12 42.54 11.16
C SER A 171 0.60 43.84 11.55
N GLU A 172 0.91 44.68 10.59
CA GLU A 172 1.32 46.08 10.84
C GLU A 172 0.17 46.78 11.55
N GLN A 173 0.46 47.21 12.78
CA GLN A 173 -0.40 48.13 13.52
C GLN A 173 -0.39 49.48 12.83
N GLN A 174 -1.50 49.82 12.21
CA GLN A 174 -1.77 51.19 11.80
C GLN A 174 -1.98 52.05 13.06
N THR A 175 -1.09 53.02 13.27
CA THR A 175 -1.27 54.09 14.23
C THR A 175 -2.30 55.08 13.68
N PRO A 176 -3.28 55.52 14.49
CA PRO A 176 -4.21 56.54 14.04
C PRO A 176 -3.56 57.93 14.00
N PRO A 177 -3.95 58.83 13.07
CA PRO A 177 -3.42 60.19 13.00
C PRO A 177 -4.00 61.02 14.14
N SER A 178 -3.11 61.79 14.85
CA SER A 178 -3.48 62.73 15.84
C SER A 178 -4.03 64.03 15.16
N GLU A 179 -5.27 64.37 15.48
CA GLU A 179 -5.83 65.70 15.18
C GLU A 179 -5.20 66.71 16.06
N THR A 180 -4.86 67.89 15.41
CA THR A 180 -4.71 69.22 16.05
C THR A 180 -5.45 70.21 15.20
#